data_39d332b8908f590561d955071cd3ce57
#
_entry.id   39d332b8908f590561d955071cd3ce57
#
_cell.length_a   1.000
_cell.length_b   1.000
_cell.length_c   1.000
_cell.angle_alpha   90.00
_cell.angle_beta   90.00
_cell.angle_gamma   90.00
#
_symmetry.space_group_name_H-M   'P 1'
#
loop_
_entity.id
_entity.type
_entity.pdbx_description
1 polymer ?
#
loop_
_entity_poly.entity_id
_entity_poly.type
_entity_poly.pdbx_seq_one_letter_code
_entity_poly.pdbx_strand_id
1 'polypeptide(L)'
;FHRVIDGFMAQTGDVQHANMEKDYNPGRAGTGGSDLGDVPAEFSKIPHARGSLGAARSANPNSANSQFFINFKDNDFLNGQYTVYGNVMSGMEHVDAIAKGEPPANPDRMISVKVAADV
;
A
#
# COMPACT_ATOMS: atom_id res chain seq x y z
N PHE A 1 6.08 0.64 -5.99
CA PHE A 1 6.18 0.92 -4.55
C PHE A 1 6.90 2.24 -4.35
N HIS A 2 6.15 3.30 -4.08
CA HIS A 2 6.65 4.67 -4.02
C HIS A 2 7.07 5.13 -2.62
N ARG A 3 6.72 4.38 -1.57
CA ARG A 3 7.07 4.70 -0.18
C ARG A 3 7.36 3.41 0.57
N VAL A 4 8.63 3.15 0.81
CA VAL A 4 9.08 1.90 1.45
C VAL A 4 10.01 2.26 2.59
N ILE A 5 9.57 2.02 3.81
CA ILE A 5 10.31 2.36 5.03
C ILE A 5 10.72 1.07 5.71
N ASP A 6 12.04 0.88 5.84
CA ASP A 6 12.61 -0.30 6.48
C ASP A 6 12.05 -0.49 7.89
N GLY A 7 11.67 -1.72 8.22
CA GLY A 7 11.10 -2.04 9.53
C GLY A 7 9.69 -1.49 9.77
N PHE A 8 9.05 -0.93 8.76
CA PHE A 8 7.69 -0.41 8.87
C PHE A 8 6.76 -1.00 7.81
N MET A 9 6.77 -0.48 6.59
CA MET A 9 5.82 -0.94 5.56
C MET A 9 6.31 -0.61 4.15
N ALA A 10 5.69 -1.25 3.15
CA ALA A 10 5.85 -0.95 1.73
C ALA A 10 4.51 -0.48 1.17
N GLN A 11 4.46 0.73 0.63
CA GLN A 11 3.24 1.36 0.11
C GLN A 11 3.29 1.51 -1.41
N THR A 12 2.16 1.26 -2.05
CA THR A 12 2.00 1.31 -3.50
C THR A 12 0.57 1.71 -3.85
N GLY A 13 0.25 1.75 -5.15
CA GLY A 13 -1.12 1.91 -5.62
C GLY A 13 -1.51 3.34 -6.00
N ASP A 14 -0.56 4.29 -6.08
CA ASP A 14 -0.86 5.60 -6.67
C ASP A 14 -0.94 5.45 -8.18
N VAL A 15 -2.15 5.24 -8.69
CA VAL A 15 -2.40 5.01 -10.12
C VAL A 15 -2.23 6.26 -10.97
N GLN A 16 -2.12 7.42 -10.34
CA GLN A 16 -2.01 8.70 -11.01
C GLN A 16 -0.55 9.16 -11.17
N HIS A 17 0.25 9.10 -10.11
CA HIS A 17 1.60 9.65 -10.08
C HIS A 17 2.70 8.61 -9.89
N ALA A 18 2.36 7.37 -9.60
CA ALA A 18 3.32 6.29 -9.40
C ALA A 18 3.06 5.09 -10.34
N ASN A 19 2.46 5.35 -11.49
CA ASN A 19 2.29 4.37 -12.55
C ASN A 19 3.49 4.47 -13.50
N MET A 20 4.33 3.43 -13.53
CA MET A 20 5.57 3.43 -14.32
C MET A 20 5.33 3.43 -15.83
N GLU A 21 4.12 3.10 -16.26
CA GLU A 21 3.72 3.13 -17.68
C GLU A 21 3.05 4.45 -18.08
N LYS A 22 2.78 5.35 -17.12
CA LYS A 22 2.06 6.61 -17.33
C LYS A 22 2.66 7.71 -16.47
N ASP A 23 3.56 8.48 -17.02
CA ASP A 23 4.04 9.73 -16.40
C ASP A 23 4.44 9.61 -14.93
N TYR A 24 5.24 8.59 -14.59
CA TYR A 24 5.76 8.45 -13.24
C TYR A 24 6.44 9.74 -12.79
N ASN A 25 5.95 10.31 -11.69
CA ASN A 25 6.49 11.54 -11.11
C ASN A 25 6.89 11.30 -9.66
N PRO A 26 8.18 11.07 -9.38
CA PRO A 26 8.63 10.78 -8.02
C PRO A 26 8.37 11.94 -7.05
N GLY A 27 8.30 13.19 -7.53
CA GLY A 27 7.99 14.33 -6.67
C GLY A 27 6.54 14.40 -6.23
N ARG A 28 5.63 13.71 -6.92
CA ARG A 28 4.20 13.68 -6.61
C ARG A 28 3.69 12.30 -6.20
N ALA A 29 4.53 11.27 -6.30
CA ALA A 29 4.15 9.91 -5.93
C ALA A 29 3.63 9.87 -4.49
N GLY A 30 2.47 9.23 -4.29
CA GLY A 30 1.79 9.16 -3.01
C GLY A 30 0.67 10.19 -2.84
N THR A 31 0.55 11.17 -3.75
CA THR A 31 -0.48 12.20 -3.66
C THR A 31 -1.71 11.94 -4.53
N GLY A 32 -1.65 10.94 -5.40
CA GLY A 32 -2.71 10.64 -6.34
C GLY A 32 -3.59 9.48 -5.94
N GLY A 33 -4.61 9.24 -6.76
CA GLY A 33 -5.55 8.14 -6.60
C GLY A 33 -6.34 7.92 -7.86
N SER A 34 -7.31 7.01 -7.79
CA SER A 34 -8.24 6.75 -8.88
C SER A 34 -9.36 7.79 -8.90
N ASP A 35 -10.09 7.87 -10.01
CA ASP A 35 -11.29 8.69 -10.14
C ASP A 35 -12.58 7.93 -9.81
N LEU A 36 -12.45 6.74 -9.21
CA LEU A 36 -13.58 5.90 -8.81
C LEU A 36 -14.22 6.32 -7.47
N GLY A 37 -13.64 7.31 -6.79
CA GLY A 37 -14.11 7.78 -5.49
C GLY A 37 -13.39 7.12 -4.33
N ASP A 38 -13.56 7.70 -3.16
CA ASP A 38 -12.93 7.24 -1.93
C ASP A 38 -13.67 6.05 -1.32
N VAL A 39 -12.94 5.24 -0.56
CA VAL A 39 -13.45 4.05 0.11
C VAL A 39 -13.63 4.37 1.60
N PRO A 40 -14.84 4.17 2.17
CA PRO A 40 -15.04 4.43 3.59
C PRO A 40 -14.24 3.47 4.47
N ALA A 41 -13.90 3.93 5.67
CA ALA A 41 -13.19 3.12 6.64
C ALA A 41 -14.02 1.93 7.09
N GLU A 42 -13.36 0.80 7.30
CA GLU A 42 -13.95 -0.43 7.84
C GLU A 42 -13.02 -0.97 8.93
N PHE A 43 -12.90 -0.24 10.02
CA PHE A 43 -12.05 -0.65 11.13
C PHE A 43 -12.55 -1.94 11.75
N SER A 44 -11.62 -2.80 12.13
CA SER A 44 -11.92 -4.11 12.71
C SER A 44 -10.95 -4.42 13.84
N LYS A 45 -11.14 -5.59 14.47
CA LYS A 45 -10.22 -6.11 15.48
C LYS A 45 -9.04 -6.86 14.89
N ILE A 46 -8.99 -7.01 13.56
CA ILE A 46 -7.87 -7.67 12.87
C ILE A 46 -6.62 -6.79 13.01
N PRO A 47 -5.50 -7.33 13.52
CA PRO A 47 -4.31 -6.53 13.74
C PRO A 47 -3.54 -6.25 12.46
N HIS A 48 -2.80 -5.14 12.45
CA HIS A 48 -1.82 -4.85 11.42
C HIS A 48 -0.53 -5.62 11.69
N ALA A 49 -0.61 -6.95 11.57
CA ALA A 49 0.49 -7.85 11.77
C ALA A 49 1.43 -7.87 10.55
N ARG A 50 2.63 -8.44 10.72
CA ARG A 50 3.54 -8.67 9.60
C ARG A 50 2.82 -9.39 8.46
N GLY A 51 2.94 -8.85 7.25
CA GLY A 51 2.30 -9.37 6.04
C GLY A 51 0.87 -8.91 5.81
N SER A 52 0.26 -8.16 6.75
CA SER A 52 -1.09 -7.63 6.52
C SER A 52 -1.06 -6.46 5.55
N LEU A 53 -2.15 -6.32 4.78
CA LEU A 53 -2.38 -5.22 3.85
C LEU A 53 -3.32 -4.20 4.51
N GLY A 54 -2.91 -2.94 4.51
CA GLY A 54 -3.72 -1.85 5.04
C GLY A 54 -4.06 -0.82 3.98
N ALA A 55 -5.19 -0.15 4.17
CA ALA A 55 -5.60 0.95 3.31
C ALA A 55 -4.80 2.21 3.64
N ALA A 56 -4.06 2.74 2.69
CA ALA A 56 -3.41 4.04 2.85
C ALA A 56 -4.46 5.15 2.68
N ARG A 57 -4.36 6.19 3.49
CA ARG A 57 -5.30 7.31 3.52
C ARG A 57 -4.63 8.60 4.01
N SER A 58 -5.32 9.72 3.82
CA SER A 58 -4.93 10.97 4.44
C SER A 58 -5.50 11.06 5.88
N ALA A 59 -5.52 12.24 6.48
CA ALA A 59 -6.03 12.43 7.84
C ALA A 59 -7.51 12.05 7.99
N ASN A 60 -8.32 12.21 6.93
CA ASN A 60 -9.70 11.78 6.95
C ASN A 60 -9.79 10.24 6.88
N PRO A 61 -10.39 9.57 7.88
CA PRO A 61 -10.50 8.11 7.88
C PRO A 61 -11.22 7.52 6.66
N ASN A 62 -12.06 8.28 6.00
CA ASN A 62 -12.83 7.86 4.83
C ASN A 62 -12.20 8.32 3.51
N SER A 63 -10.90 8.63 3.50
CA SER A 63 -10.18 9.12 2.33
C SER A 63 -9.35 8.05 1.61
N ALA A 64 -9.47 6.78 1.98
CA ALA A 64 -8.80 5.70 1.27
C ALA A 64 -9.27 5.65 -0.19
N ASN A 65 -8.37 5.32 -1.08
CA ASN A 65 -8.67 5.23 -2.51
C ASN A 65 -7.93 4.02 -3.10
N SER A 66 -6.92 4.24 -3.92
CA SER A 66 -6.21 3.16 -4.59
C SER A 66 -4.95 2.69 -3.88
N GLN A 67 -4.42 3.48 -2.95
CA GLN A 67 -3.16 3.16 -2.30
C GLN A 67 -3.34 2.19 -1.14
N PHE A 68 -2.41 1.27 -0.98
CA PHE A 68 -2.37 0.33 0.13
C PHE A 68 -0.92 0.08 0.54
N PHE A 69 -0.73 -0.53 1.72
CA PHE A 69 0.59 -0.87 2.21
C PHE A 69 0.64 -2.29 2.74
N ILE A 70 1.83 -2.87 2.73
CA ILE A 70 2.11 -4.19 3.30
C ILE A 70 3.02 -3.99 4.50
N ASN A 71 2.62 -4.50 5.65
CA ASN A 71 3.39 -4.33 6.88
C ASN A 71 4.59 -5.27 6.90
N PHE A 72 5.79 -4.74 7.22
CA PHE A 72 7.00 -5.55 7.39
C PHE A 72 7.08 -6.21 8.76
N LYS A 73 6.36 -5.69 9.73
CA LYS A 73 6.31 -6.21 11.10
C LYS A 73 4.93 -5.96 11.69
N ASP A 74 4.73 -6.37 12.94
CA ASP A 74 3.51 -6.04 13.68
C ASP A 74 3.52 -4.56 14.02
N ASN A 75 2.63 -3.80 13.39
CA ASN A 75 2.49 -2.35 13.57
C ASN A 75 1.24 -2.06 14.40
N ASP A 76 1.27 -2.40 15.68
CA ASP A 76 0.10 -2.35 16.57
C ASP A 76 -0.49 -0.94 16.72
N PHE A 77 0.31 0.10 16.53
CA PHE A 77 -0.16 1.49 16.58
C PHE A 77 -1.14 1.84 15.46
N LEU A 78 -1.24 1.01 14.42
CA LEU A 78 -2.21 1.17 13.33
C LEU A 78 -3.55 0.48 13.63
N ASN A 79 -3.59 -0.38 14.64
CA ASN A 79 -4.78 -1.19 14.94
C ASN A 79 -5.97 -0.29 15.30
N GLY A 80 -7.12 -0.56 14.65
CA GLY A 80 -8.34 0.24 14.85
C GLY A 80 -8.31 1.63 14.23
N GLN A 81 -7.20 2.02 13.58
CA GLN A 81 -6.99 3.35 12.98
C GLN A 81 -6.95 3.29 11.45
N TYR A 82 -6.60 2.13 10.90
CA TYR A 82 -6.52 1.87 9.46
C TYR A 82 -7.26 0.57 9.13
N THR A 83 -7.90 0.54 7.97
CA THR A 83 -8.61 -0.65 7.50
C THR A 83 -7.60 -1.72 7.07
N VAL A 84 -7.81 -2.97 7.51
CA VAL A 84 -7.06 -4.15 7.05
C VAL A 84 -7.81 -4.78 5.89
N TYR A 85 -7.15 -4.94 4.74
CA TYR A 85 -7.75 -5.57 3.56
C TYR A 85 -7.50 -7.07 3.49
N GLY A 86 -6.40 -7.57 4.02
CA GLY A 86 -6.04 -8.97 3.92
C GLY A 86 -4.61 -9.23 4.36
N ASN A 87 -4.08 -10.38 3.96
CA ASN A 87 -2.73 -10.81 4.32
C ASN A 87 -1.99 -11.40 3.12
N VAL A 88 -0.68 -11.26 3.12
CA VAL A 88 0.19 -11.97 2.18
C VAL A 88 0.16 -13.45 2.53
N MET A 89 -0.22 -14.30 1.59
CA MET A 89 -0.32 -15.75 1.80
C MET A 89 1.01 -16.48 1.56
N SER A 90 1.84 -15.96 0.67
CA SER A 90 3.15 -16.52 0.34
C SER A 90 4.01 -15.45 -0.30
N GLY A 91 5.34 -15.66 -0.31
CA GLY A 91 6.27 -14.73 -0.95
C GLY A 91 6.62 -13.51 -0.13
N MET A 92 6.41 -13.52 1.18
CA MET A 92 6.75 -12.38 2.03
C MET A 92 8.24 -12.01 1.97
N GLU A 93 9.11 -12.97 1.69
CA GLU A 93 10.53 -12.75 1.46
C GLU A 93 10.78 -11.83 0.26
N HIS A 94 9.93 -11.86 -0.74
CA HIS A 94 10.01 -10.95 -1.89
C HIS A 94 9.57 -9.54 -1.51
N VAL A 95 8.59 -9.42 -0.64
CA VAL A 95 8.15 -8.13 -0.10
C VAL A 95 9.28 -7.50 0.72
N ASP A 96 9.96 -8.29 1.54
CA ASP A 96 11.11 -7.82 2.33
C ASP A 96 12.25 -7.29 1.45
N ALA A 97 12.36 -7.80 0.21
CA ALA A 97 13.42 -7.42 -0.73
C ALA A 97 13.09 -6.16 -1.54
N ILE A 98 11.91 -5.58 -1.41
CA ILE A 98 11.51 -4.37 -2.14
C ILE A 98 12.45 -3.22 -1.78
N ALA A 99 12.87 -2.44 -2.79
CA ALA A 99 13.78 -1.31 -2.62
C ALA A 99 13.19 -0.25 -1.69
N LYS A 100 14.00 0.17 -0.71
CA LYS A 100 13.60 1.17 0.30
C LYS A 100 13.74 2.60 -0.24
N GLY A 101 12.92 3.51 0.27
CA GLY A 101 12.96 4.94 -0.06
C GLY A 101 11.58 5.57 -0.14
N GLU A 102 11.55 6.91 -0.17
CA GLU A 102 10.31 7.71 -0.21
C GLU A 102 10.40 8.82 -1.29
N PRO A 103 10.36 8.49 -2.59
CA PRO A 103 10.36 7.15 -3.19
C PRO A 103 11.76 6.55 -3.30
N PRO A 104 11.85 5.21 -3.51
CA PRO A 104 13.13 4.58 -3.84
C PRO A 104 13.71 5.19 -5.11
N ALA A 105 15.05 5.22 -5.22
CA ALA A 105 15.72 5.72 -6.42
C ALA A 105 15.39 4.88 -7.66
N ASN A 106 15.23 3.58 -7.47
CA ASN A 106 14.83 2.64 -8.51
C ASN A 106 13.69 1.75 -7.98
N PRO A 107 12.44 2.23 -8.04
CA PRO A 107 11.33 1.53 -7.39
C PRO A 107 11.00 0.20 -8.04
N ASP A 108 10.69 -0.79 -7.22
CA ASP A 108 10.02 -1.99 -7.68
C ASP A 108 8.57 -1.67 -8.05
N ARG A 109 8.02 -2.43 -8.98
CA ARG A 109 6.68 -2.19 -9.50
C ARG A 109 5.84 -3.45 -9.52
N MET A 110 4.53 -3.28 -9.41
CA MET A 110 3.58 -4.35 -9.62
C MET A 110 3.38 -4.54 -11.13
N ILE A 111 3.65 -5.73 -11.64
CA ILE A 111 3.47 -6.07 -13.06
C ILE A 111 2.03 -6.50 -13.31
N SER A 112 1.48 -7.30 -12.41
CA SER A 112 0.11 -7.80 -12.52
C SER A 112 -0.48 -7.98 -11.13
N VAL A 113 -1.67 -7.43 -10.91
CA VAL A 113 -2.44 -7.62 -9.68
C VAL A 113 -3.87 -7.96 -10.06
N LYS A 114 -4.36 -9.10 -9.59
CA LYS A 114 -5.71 -9.59 -9.91
C LYS A 114 -6.33 -10.22 -8.67
N VAL A 115 -7.64 -10.11 -8.56
CA VAL A 115 -8.40 -10.84 -7.56
C VAL A 115 -8.42 -12.32 -7.96
N ALA A 116 -8.04 -13.22 -7.06
CA ALA A 116 -7.90 -14.64 -7.38
C ALA A 116 -9.19 -15.27 -7.88
N ALA A 117 -10.33 -14.79 -7.40
CA ALA A 117 -11.65 -15.28 -7.82
C ALA A 117 -12.00 -14.90 -9.28
N ASP A 118 -11.30 -13.93 -9.85
CA ASP A 118 -11.58 -13.39 -11.20
C ASP A 118 -10.64 -13.94 -12.28
N VAL A 119 -9.79 -14.89 -11.93
CA VAL A 119 -8.84 -15.51 -12.89
C VAL A 119 -9.21 -16.95 -13.21
#